data_3dd827e85b901f113764485d0b2ea6ca
#
_entry.id   3dd827e85b901f113764485d0b2ea6ca
#
_cell.length_a   1.000
_cell.length_b   1.000
_cell.length_c   1.000
_cell.angle_alpha   90.00
_cell.angle_beta   90.00
_cell.angle_gamma   90.00
#
_symmetry.space_group_name_H-M   'P 1'
#
loop_
_entity.id
_entity.type
_entity.pdbx_description
1 polymer ?
#
loop_
_entity_poly.entity_id
_entity_poly.type
_entity_poly.pdbx_seq_one_letter_code
_entity_poly.pdbx_strand_id
1 'polypeptide(L)'
;MNKLYLDFETFYDVGYSLTKMTTAEYVHSPEFKVWGVGVKWNENGETEWYNEDEIPELFAQYNWEDLAVVCHNTLFDAYILTQIYQVYPKYYYDTAAMSRGLYPNESAALKNVAERLFPDDKSMRKGE
;
A
#
# COMPACT_ATOMS: atom_id res chain seq x y z
N MET A 1 17.65 8.79 3.66
CA MET A 1 16.27 9.19 3.32
C MET A 1 15.29 8.38 4.17
N ASN A 2 14.31 9.04 4.73
CA ASN A 2 13.26 8.37 5.49
C ASN A 2 12.32 7.60 4.58
N LYS A 3 11.78 6.50 5.07
CA LYS A 3 10.83 5.65 4.36
C LYS A 3 9.50 5.62 5.10
N LEU A 4 8.42 5.78 4.37
CA LEU A 4 7.08 5.59 4.88
C LEU A 4 6.48 4.34 4.22
N TYR A 5 6.34 3.27 4.97
CA TYR A 5 5.62 2.09 4.54
C TYR A 5 4.13 2.39 4.63
N LEU A 6 3.39 2.12 3.57
CA LEU A 6 2.01 2.56 3.45
C LEU A 6 1.16 1.53 2.75
N ASP A 7 -0.03 1.28 3.30
CA ASP A 7 -0.98 0.33 2.74
C ASP A 7 -2.41 0.84 3.01
N PHE A 8 -3.13 1.17 1.93
CA PHE A 8 -4.54 1.55 2.03
C PHE A 8 -5.43 0.31 2.10
N GLU A 9 -6.41 0.36 2.99
CA GLU A 9 -7.49 -0.62 3.03
C GLU A 9 -8.77 0.04 2.49
N THR A 10 -9.40 -0.62 1.51
CA THR A 10 -10.54 -0.07 0.78
C THR A 10 -11.66 -1.09 0.69
N PHE A 11 -12.89 -0.59 0.46
CA PHE A 11 -14.05 -1.45 0.28
C PHE A 11 -13.95 -2.25 -1.03
N TYR A 12 -14.34 -3.53 -0.95
CA TYR A 12 -14.52 -4.37 -2.13
C TYR A 12 -15.60 -5.43 -1.85
N ASP A 13 -16.19 -5.96 -2.94
CA ASP A 13 -17.10 -7.10 -2.87
C ASP A 13 -17.00 -7.92 -4.16
N VAL A 14 -17.89 -8.90 -4.32
CA VAL A 14 -17.86 -9.82 -5.46
C VAL A 14 -17.99 -9.10 -6.81
N GLY A 15 -18.78 -8.03 -6.86
CA GLY A 15 -19.01 -7.27 -8.09
C GLY A 15 -18.13 -6.05 -8.24
N TYR A 16 -17.39 -5.69 -7.21
CA TYR A 16 -16.60 -4.47 -7.16
C TYR A 16 -15.20 -4.78 -6.60
N SER A 17 -14.23 -4.98 -7.46
CA SER A 17 -12.88 -5.32 -7.06
C SER A 17 -11.89 -5.05 -8.20
N LEU A 18 -10.61 -5.03 -7.86
CA LEU A 18 -9.54 -4.84 -8.85
C LEU A 18 -9.39 -6.01 -9.82
N THR A 19 -10.02 -7.16 -9.55
CA THR A 19 -10.08 -8.27 -10.51
C THR A 19 -11.14 -8.06 -11.59
N LYS A 20 -12.08 -7.14 -11.36
CA LYS A 20 -13.21 -6.87 -12.27
C LYS A 20 -13.04 -5.58 -13.07
N MET A 21 -12.15 -4.69 -12.66
CA MET A 21 -12.01 -3.37 -13.27
C MET A 21 -10.59 -2.84 -13.11
N THR A 22 -10.25 -1.80 -13.88
CA THR A 22 -8.96 -1.15 -13.74
C THR A 22 -8.86 -0.36 -12.44
N THR A 23 -7.64 -0.01 -12.04
CA THR A 23 -7.42 0.83 -10.85
C THR A 23 -8.18 2.16 -10.98
N ALA A 24 -8.13 2.79 -12.15
CA ALA A 24 -8.84 4.07 -12.37
C ALA A 24 -10.36 3.90 -12.21
N GLU A 25 -10.94 2.87 -12.82
CA GLU A 25 -12.37 2.58 -12.69
C GLU A 25 -12.76 2.32 -11.24
N TYR A 26 -11.94 1.56 -10.52
CA TYR A 26 -12.17 1.21 -9.13
C TYR A 26 -12.16 2.46 -8.24
N VAL A 27 -11.13 3.28 -8.34
CA VAL A 27 -10.94 4.45 -7.47
C VAL A 27 -11.95 5.56 -7.76
N HIS A 28 -12.35 5.72 -9.02
CA HIS A 28 -13.32 6.77 -9.40
C HIS A 28 -14.77 6.30 -9.39
N SER A 29 -15.05 5.05 -9.01
CA SER A 29 -16.40 4.56 -8.86
C SER A 29 -17.11 5.22 -7.69
N PRO A 30 -18.45 5.46 -7.77
CA PRO A 30 -19.22 5.90 -6.61
C PRO A 30 -19.17 4.94 -5.42
N GLU A 31 -18.81 3.68 -5.64
CA GLU A 31 -18.68 2.68 -4.59
C GLU A 31 -17.33 2.76 -3.86
N PHE A 32 -16.38 3.55 -4.36
CA PHE A 32 -15.06 3.63 -3.76
C PHE A 32 -15.13 4.17 -2.34
N LYS A 33 -14.49 3.46 -1.43
CA LYS A 33 -14.40 3.89 -0.04
C LYS A 33 -13.05 3.44 0.54
N VAL A 34 -12.36 4.39 1.14
CA VAL A 34 -11.16 4.12 1.94
C VAL A 34 -11.60 3.84 3.37
N TRP A 35 -11.28 2.66 3.91
CA TRP A 35 -11.50 2.36 5.32
C TRP A 35 -10.45 3.05 6.18
N GLY A 36 -9.22 3.07 5.72
CA GLY A 36 -8.11 3.66 6.43
C GLY A 36 -6.79 3.30 5.78
N VAL A 37 -5.71 3.62 6.47
CA VAL A 37 -4.35 3.39 6.02
C VAL A 37 -3.48 2.87 7.16
N GLY A 38 -2.71 1.83 6.88
CA GLY A 38 -1.63 1.38 7.75
C GLY A 38 -0.34 2.06 7.33
N VAL A 39 0.40 2.58 8.29
CA VAL A 39 1.68 3.25 8.03
C VAL A 39 2.73 2.79 9.03
N LYS A 40 3.99 2.81 8.59
CA LYS A 40 5.13 2.53 9.43
C LYS A 40 6.27 3.45 9.01
N TRP A 41 6.86 4.12 9.98
CA TRP A 41 7.95 5.05 9.75
C TRP A 41 9.29 4.34 9.90
N ASN A 42 10.03 4.22 8.80
CA ASN A 42 11.30 3.52 8.72
C ASN A 42 11.20 2.06 9.23
N GLU A 43 12.33 1.37 9.30
CA GLU A 43 12.37 -0.05 9.68
C GLU A 43 12.11 -0.28 11.17
N ASN A 44 12.42 0.70 12.00
CA ASN A 44 12.30 0.58 13.46
C ASN A 44 10.98 1.12 14.01
N GLY A 45 10.14 1.71 13.18
CA GLY A 45 8.83 2.19 13.60
C GLY A 45 7.84 1.05 13.83
N GLU A 46 6.80 1.34 14.57
CA GLU A 46 5.67 0.42 14.72
C GLU A 46 4.63 0.72 13.65
N THR A 47 3.89 -0.30 13.22
CA THR A 47 2.77 -0.12 12.30
C THR A 47 1.61 0.53 13.06
N GLU A 48 1.11 1.63 12.51
CA GLU A 48 -0.02 2.37 13.07
C GLU A 48 -1.16 2.40 12.06
N TRP A 49 -2.38 2.32 12.57
CA TRP A 49 -3.59 2.39 11.76
C TRP A 49 -4.27 3.74 11.94
N TYR A 50 -4.73 4.30 10.83
CA TYR A 50 -5.51 5.55 10.82
C TYR A 50 -6.77 5.35 10.00
N ASN A 51 -7.92 5.73 10.58
CA ASN A 51 -9.20 5.68 9.88
C ASN A 51 -9.28 6.76 8.79
N GLU A 52 -10.21 6.62 7.87
CA GLU A 52 -10.35 7.56 6.75
C GLU A 52 -10.37 9.03 7.19
N ASP A 53 -11.13 9.35 8.23
CA ASP A 53 -11.26 10.73 8.72
C ASP A 53 -9.98 11.29 9.33
N GLU A 54 -9.05 10.44 9.72
CA GLU A 54 -7.76 10.84 10.30
C GLU A 54 -6.66 11.06 9.25
N ILE A 55 -6.87 10.58 8.02
CA ILE A 55 -5.83 10.57 6.99
C ILE A 55 -5.36 11.99 6.59
N PRO A 56 -6.24 12.98 6.38
CA PRO A 56 -5.76 14.32 5.99
C PRO A 56 -4.79 14.93 7.00
N GLU A 57 -5.07 14.81 8.29
CA GLU A 57 -4.16 15.32 9.34
C GLU A 57 -2.85 14.55 9.37
N LEU A 58 -2.91 13.23 9.22
CA LEU A 58 -1.73 12.39 9.17
C LEU A 58 -0.83 12.82 8.00
N PHE A 59 -1.40 12.93 6.82
CA PHE A 59 -0.63 13.23 5.61
C PHE A 59 -0.06 14.65 5.61
N ALA A 60 -0.69 15.58 6.32
CA ALA A 60 -0.18 16.94 6.48
C ALA A 60 1.11 17.02 7.31
N GLN A 61 1.42 15.98 8.07
CA GLN A 61 2.61 15.95 8.94
C GLN A 61 3.88 15.56 8.20
N TYR A 62 3.76 14.97 6.99
CA TYR A 62 4.93 14.47 6.27
C TYR A 62 5.44 15.47 5.25
N ASN A 63 6.76 15.54 5.12
CA ASN A 63 7.39 16.23 4.00
C ASN A 63 7.61 15.21 2.89
N TRP A 64 6.66 15.11 1.99
CA TRP A 64 6.63 14.09 0.94
C TRP A 64 7.78 14.17 -0.05
N GLU A 65 8.40 15.35 -0.17
CA GLU A 65 9.55 15.53 -1.06
C GLU A 65 10.84 14.93 -0.49
N ASP A 66 10.89 14.70 0.82
CA ASP A 66 12.08 14.21 1.51
C ASP A 66 11.96 12.77 1.97
N LEU A 67 10.96 12.04 1.51
CA LEU A 67 10.78 10.65 1.90
C LEU A 67 10.47 9.75 0.70
N ALA A 68 10.72 8.46 0.88
CA ALA A 68 10.30 7.44 -0.06
C ALA A 68 9.10 6.70 0.50
N VAL A 69 8.08 6.51 -0.32
CA VAL A 69 6.91 5.69 0.03
C VAL A 69 7.19 4.26 -0.41
N VAL A 70 7.01 3.32 0.51
CA VAL A 70 7.18 1.89 0.24
C VAL A 70 5.81 1.23 0.28
N CYS A 71 5.39 0.63 -0.82
CA CYS A 71 4.12 -0.09 -0.93
C CYS A 71 4.31 -1.42 -1.62
N HIS A 72 3.35 -2.31 -1.42
CA HIS A 72 3.27 -3.55 -2.19
C HIS A 72 2.22 -3.36 -3.27
N ASN A 73 2.64 -3.26 -4.53
CA ASN A 73 1.84 -2.84 -5.68
C ASN A 73 1.59 -1.31 -5.67
N THR A 74 2.64 -0.58 -6.00
CA THR A 74 2.65 0.89 -5.97
C THR A 74 1.56 1.52 -6.85
N LEU A 75 1.21 0.89 -7.98
CA LEU A 75 0.19 1.45 -8.87
C LEU A 75 -1.11 1.77 -8.13
N PHE A 76 -1.56 0.87 -7.25
CA PHE A 76 -2.79 1.07 -6.49
C PHE A 76 -2.65 2.19 -5.45
N ASP A 77 -1.65 2.07 -4.57
CA ASP A 77 -1.48 3.03 -3.48
C ASP A 77 -1.09 4.42 -3.98
N ALA A 78 -0.20 4.49 -4.98
CA ALA A 78 0.18 5.78 -5.58
C ALA A 78 -0.99 6.45 -6.27
N TYR A 79 -1.86 5.69 -6.91
CA TYR A 79 -3.05 6.24 -7.55
C TYR A 79 -3.97 6.91 -6.52
N ILE A 80 -4.19 6.27 -5.38
CA ILE A 80 -4.99 6.84 -4.30
C ILE A 80 -4.31 8.08 -3.72
N LEU A 81 -3.01 8.01 -3.44
CA LEU A 81 -2.25 9.16 -2.91
C LEU A 81 -2.38 10.38 -3.81
N THR A 82 -2.19 10.21 -5.11
CA THR A 82 -2.17 11.33 -6.04
C THR A 82 -3.57 11.81 -6.42
N GLN A 83 -4.49 10.90 -6.69
CA GLN A 83 -5.81 11.25 -7.22
C GLN A 83 -6.82 11.63 -6.13
N ILE A 84 -6.73 11.02 -4.97
CA ILE A 84 -7.67 11.27 -3.88
C ILE A 84 -7.11 12.28 -2.88
N TYR A 85 -5.85 12.12 -2.46
CA TYR A 85 -5.25 12.95 -1.42
C TYR A 85 -4.34 14.05 -1.97
N GLN A 86 -4.07 14.05 -3.27
CA GLN A 86 -3.22 15.04 -3.94
C GLN A 86 -1.84 15.17 -3.30
N VAL A 87 -1.26 14.03 -2.96
CA VAL A 87 0.05 13.90 -2.36
C VAL A 87 1.00 13.31 -3.39
N TYR A 88 2.19 13.92 -3.53
CA TYR A 88 3.14 13.56 -4.58
C TYR A 88 4.51 13.25 -3.99
N PRO A 89 4.70 12.02 -3.47
CA PRO A 89 6.00 11.60 -2.96
C PRO A 89 7.07 11.67 -4.05
N LYS A 90 8.29 11.97 -3.65
CA LYS A 90 9.40 12.06 -4.61
C LYS A 90 9.84 10.69 -5.11
N TYR A 91 9.84 9.69 -4.22
CA TYR A 91 10.28 8.34 -4.55
C TYR A 91 9.28 7.29 -4.10
N TYR A 92 9.20 6.20 -4.87
CA TYR A 92 8.41 5.02 -4.54
C TYR A 92 9.29 3.78 -4.62
N TYR A 93 9.11 2.87 -3.68
CA TYR A 93 9.63 1.50 -3.76
C TYR A 93 8.45 0.53 -3.78
N ASP A 94 8.41 -0.31 -4.79
CA ASP A 94 7.34 -1.30 -4.97
C ASP A 94 7.88 -2.69 -4.63
N THR A 95 7.48 -3.23 -3.46
CA THR A 95 7.95 -4.53 -3.02
C THR A 95 7.42 -5.68 -3.89
N ALA A 96 6.26 -5.51 -4.55
CA ALA A 96 5.79 -6.50 -5.53
C ALA A 96 6.69 -6.52 -6.77
N ALA A 97 7.11 -5.34 -7.26
CA ALA A 97 8.03 -5.25 -8.39
C ALA A 97 9.40 -5.82 -8.03
N MET A 98 9.89 -5.56 -6.83
CA MET A 98 11.15 -6.14 -6.35
C MET A 98 11.08 -7.66 -6.30
N SER A 99 9.95 -8.21 -5.82
CA SER A 99 9.75 -9.65 -5.79
C SER A 99 9.72 -10.26 -7.20
N ARG A 100 9.06 -9.59 -8.15
CA ARG A 100 9.03 -10.04 -9.55
C ARG A 100 10.43 -10.05 -10.18
N GLY A 101 11.28 -9.10 -9.81
CA GLY A 101 12.66 -9.06 -10.26
C GLY A 101 13.52 -10.19 -9.71
N LEU A 102 13.31 -10.58 -8.45
CA LEU A 102 14.05 -11.66 -7.79
C LEU A 102 13.48 -13.04 -8.12
N TYR A 103 12.17 -13.15 -8.27
CA TYR A 103 11.46 -14.43 -8.44
C TYR A 103 10.44 -14.29 -9.58
N PRO A 104 10.89 -14.19 -10.85
CA PRO A 104 9.99 -13.83 -11.97
C PRO A 104 8.89 -14.86 -12.26
N ASN A 105 9.10 -16.13 -11.86
CA ASN A 105 8.14 -17.20 -12.12
C ASN A 105 7.26 -17.51 -10.91
N GLU A 106 7.28 -16.66 -9.88
CA GLU A 106 6.53 -16.89 -8.65
C GLU A 106 5.59 -15.73 -8.36
N SER A 107 4.56 -16.00 -7.54
CA SER A 107 3.59 -15.00 -7.15
C SER A 107 4.25 -13.84 -6.38
N ALA A 108 3.92 -12.59 -6.76
CA ALA A 108 4.34 -11.39 -6.05
C ALA A 108 3.32 -10.95 -4.99
N ALA A 109 2.22 -11.68 -4.76
CA ALA A 109 1.29 -11.36 -3.69
C ALA A 109 2.01 -11.34 -2.33
N LEU A 110 1.69 -10.38 -1.49
CA LEU A 110 2.42 -10.16 -0.22
C LEU A 110 2.47 -11.41 0.63
N LYS A 111 1.35 -12.14 0.74
CA LYS A 111 1.29 -13.41 1.47
C LYS A 111 2.34 -14.40 0.98
N ASN A 112 2.44 -14.58 -0.34
CA ASN A 112 3.34 -15.57 -0.94
C ASN A 112 4.80 -15.13 -0.85
N VAL A 113 5.07 -13.84 -0.97
CA VAL A 113 6.42 -13.28 -0.78
C VAL A 113 6.88 -13.50 0.66
N ALA A 114 6.02 -13.21 1.64
CA ALA A 114 6.35 -13.38 3.04
C ALA A 114 6.61 -14.85 3.39
N GLU A 115 5.78 -15.76 2.89
CA GLU A 115 5.97 -17.21 3.10
C GLU A 115 7.27 -17.72 2.48
N ARG A 116 7.64 -17.20 1.30
CA ARG A 116 8.87 -17.59 0.59
C ARG A 116 10.12 -17.16 1.33
N LEU A 117 10.14 -15.91 1.81
CA LEU A 117 11.30 -15.33 2.47
C LEU A 117 11.40 -15.72 3.96
N PHE A 118 10.27 -15.94 4.61
CA PHE A 118 10.19 -16.20 6.05
C PHE A 118 9.22 -17.36 6.32
N PRO A 119 9.56 -18.58 5.87
CA PRO A 119 8.61 -19.69 5.90
C PRO A 119 8.19 -20.12 7.32
N ASP A 120 9.05 -19.89 8.31
CA ASP A 120 8.80 -20.33 9.69
C ASP A 120 8.32 -19.19 10.61
N ASP A 121 8.15 -17.97 10.06
CA ASP A 121 7.75 -16.80 10.84
C ASP A 121 6.34 -16.36 10.47
N LYS A 122 5.37 -16.75 11.29
CA LYS A 122 3.96 -16.41 11.07
C LYS A 122 3.68 -14.93 11.20
N SER A 123 4.52 -14.18 11.92
CA SER A 123 4.34 -12.73 12.07
C SER A 123 4.59 -11.97 10.78
N MET A 124 5.33 -12.59 9.83
CA MET A 124 5.63 -11.99 8.53
C MET A 124 4.55 -12.28 7.48
N ARG A 125 3.52 -13.02 7.82
CA ARG A 125 2.42 -13.31 6.91
C ARG A 125 1.40 -12.18 6.95
N LYS A 126 0.80 -11.90 5.77
CA LYS A 126 -0.32 -10.98 5.70
C LYS A 126 -1.48 -11.54 6.55
N GLY A 127 -2.10 -10.70 7.34
CA GLY A 127 -3.24 -11.09 8.18
C GLY A 127 -4.38 -11.68 7.37
N GLU A 128 -5.06 -12.63 7.95
CA GLU A 128 -6.19 -13.33 7.35
C GLU A 128 -7.51 -12.60 7.58
#